data_7847ce8072bbc99cdb7eae9732f927ad
#
_entry.id   7847ce8072bbc99cdb7eae9732f927ad
#
_cell.length_a   1.000
_cell.length_b   1.000
_cell.length_c   1.000
_cell.angle_alpha   90.00
_cell.angle_beta   90.00
_cell.angle_gamma   90.00
#
_symmetry.space_group_name_H-M   'P 1'
#
loop_
_entity.id
_entity.type
_entity.pdbx_description
1 polymer ?
#
loop_
_entity_poly.entity_id
_entity_poly.type
_entity_poly.pdbx_seq_one_letter_code
_entity_poly.pdbx_strand_id
1 'polypeptide(L)'
;MNEAKLYADNFGAAFFEENGFLHFLKERTDGGWWRREESRDLHFLALDDESEESGNYINECVDNGTEDIMNDTMENTRLLLQAQDQCYPVRTCALKSILERAKISGTALNKVEKPVLARILNYCMGVATGSVRYSEGKISAVHGGDSSEYAILEMSELFEAMADYLNATYPGCQFAGACPYKMQGHDHSIATAVWEICQDSLIETYKEALEAHGIPYDTLKPALRLTSSDVGISGANIYPMLLSGKDEKIITLGSPLKLEHKTGANLEKFKSQLPMIYAQYTLAIGNLMNLLKIEINNPVNCFLGVCKKIGVTKKLAFDAATLFEGQNGNTPCTAHEIYYGISEVIFMMQCAGESGSRIAQMEENIARAFTVRWHDYDIPGEAKW
;
A
#
# COMPACT_ATOMS: atom_id res chain seq x y z
N MET A 1 7.31 -19.16 17.63
CA MET A 1 7.33 -18.15 16.54
C MET A 1 8.76 -17.71 16.43
N ASN A 2 9.40 -17.83 15.26
CA ASN A 2 10.68 -17.14 15.05
C ASN A 2 10.40 -15.65 15.24
N GLU A 3 11.15 -15.01 16.13
CA GLU A 3 11.11 -13.54 16.22
C GLU A 3 11.40 -12.99 14.82
N ALA A 4 10.42 -12.31 14.25
CA ALA A 4 10.58 -11.72 12.94
C ALA A 4 11.72 -10.69 13.03
N LYS A 5 12.78 -10.90 12.26
CA LYS A 5 13.96 -10.05 12.29
C LYS A 5 13.62 -8.68 11.67
N LEU A 6 13.44 -7.67 12.50
CA LEU A 6 12.99 -6.31 12.11
C LEU A 6 13.84 -5.67 11.01
N TYR A 7 15.13 -6.00 10.96
CA TYR A 7 16.04 -5.50 9.95
C TYR A 7 15.86 -6.15 8.57
N ALA A 8 15.23 -7.33 8.49
CA ALA A 8 15.15 -8.10 7.25
C ALA A 8 14.31 -7.37 6.18
N ASP A 9 14.78 -7.39 4.94
CA ASP A 9 14.10 -6.72 3.83
C ASP A 9 12.73 -7.32 3.49
N ASN A 10 12.52 -8.59 3.81
CA ASN A 10 11.27 -9.32 3.67
C ASN A 10 10.41 -9.30 4.95
N PHE A 11 10.73 -8.46 5.93
CA PHE A 11 9.97 -8.34 7.15
C PHE A 11 8.51 -7.95 6.85
N GLY A 12 7.60 -8.59 7.57
CA GLY A 12 6.19 -8.23 7.61
C GLY A 12 5.62 -8.59 8.99
N ALA A 13 4.80 -7.71 9.54
CA ALA A 13 4.12 -7.92 10.80
C ALA A 13 2.61 -7.74 10.63
N ALA A 14 1.83 -8.57 11.30
CA ALA A 14 0.38 -8.49 11.36
C ALA A 14 -0.07 -8.44 12.81
N PHE A 15 -1.09 -7.65 13.09
CA PHE A 15 -1.55 -7.36 14.45
C PHE A 15 -3.02 -7.72 14.60
N PHE A 16 -3.38 -8.32 15.74
CA PHE A 16 -4.75 -8.65 16.08
C PHE A 16 -5.43 -7.57 16.92
N GLU A 17 -4.63 -6.71 17.56
CA GLU A 17 -5.10 -5.66 18.48
C GLU A 17 -4.55 -4.30 18.08
N GLU A 18 -5.39 -3.26 18.18
CA GLU A 18 -5.05 -1.87 17.86
C GLU A 18 -3.85 -1.38 18.67
N ASN A 19 -3.88 -1.61 20.00
CA ASN A 19 -2.82 -1.16 20.88
C ASN A 19 -1.46 -1.77 20.53
N GLY A 20 -1.43 -3.05 20.14
CA GLY A 20 -0.21 -3.71 19.70
C GLY A 20 0.36 -3.11 18.41
N PHE A 21 -0.52 -2.77 17.47
CA PHE A 21 -0.13 -2.12 16.22
C PHE A 21 0.38 -0.69 16.45
N LEU A 22 -0.35 0.12 17.22
CA LEU A 22 0.06 1.50 17.51
C LEU A 22 1.37 1.56 18.29
N HIS A 23 1.54 0.67 19.28
CA HIS A 23 2.78 0.56 20.05
C HIS A 23 3.97 0.21 19.13
N PHE A 24 3.81 -0.76 18.25
CA PHE A 24 4.84 -1.12 17.28
C PHE A 24 5.25 0.04 16.36
N LEU A 25 4.27 0.80 15.83
CA LEU A 25 4.58 1.99 15.02
C LEU A 25 5.32 3.05 15.82
N LYS A 26 4.98 3.23 17.10
CA LYS A 26 5.65 4.18 17.99
C LYS A 26 7.09 3.75 18.28
N GLU A 27 7.32 2.50 18.65
CA GLU A 27 8.68 1.97 18.88
C GLU A 27 9.55 2.14 17.63
N ARG A 28 8.98 1.90 16.45
CA ARG A 28 9.68 2.09 15.16
C ARG A 28 9.99 3.56 14.87
N THR A 29 9.11 4.47 15.24
CA THR A 29 9.37 5.92 15.13
C THR A 29 10.47 6.34 16.09
N ASP A 30 10.39 5.90 17.33
CA ASP A 30 11.35 6.25 18.40
C ASP A 30 12.75 5.63 18.16
N GLY A 31 12.81 4.43 17.58
CA GLY A 31 14.05 3.71 17.22
C GLY A 31 14.68 4.14 15.90
N GLY A 32 13.99 4.98 15.13
CA GLY A 32 14.47 5.48 13.85
C GLY A 32 14.76 6.98 13.87
N TRP A 33 15.16 7.51 12.73
CA TRP A 33 15.34 8.95 12.59
C TRP A 33 15.16 9.43 11.15
N TRP A 34 14.83 10.73 11.01
CA TRP A 34 14.92 11.50 9.78
C TRP A 34 16.03 12.52 9.93
N ARG A 35 16.96 12.56 8.95
CA ARG A 35 18.03 13.57 8.93
C ARG A 35 18.07 14.26 7.58
N ARG A 36 18.34 15.56 7.61
CA ARG A 36 18.65 16.36 6.42
C ARG A 36 20.14 16.32 6.20
N GLU A 37 20.54 15.85 5.03
CA GLU A 37 21.93 15.72 4.63
C GLU A 37 22.15 16.44 3.29
N GLU A 38 23.28 17.11 3.16
CA GLU A 38 23.69 17.66 1.85
C GLU A 38 23.99 16.49 0.91
N SER A 39 23.48 16.54 -0.32
CA SER A 39 23.71 15.42 -1.27
C SER A 39 25.17 15.17 -1.61
N ARG A 40 26.03 16.17 -1.48
CA ARG A 40 27.49 16.03 -1.64
C ARG A 40 28.15 15.19 -0.53
N ASP A 41 27.49 15.08 0.62
CA ASP A 41 27.95 14.33 1.80
C ASP A 41 27.33 12.93 1.84
N LEU A 42 26.53 12.57 0.83
CA LEU A 42 25.92 11.26 0.65
C LEU A 42 26.68 10.48 -0.43
N HIS A 43 27.33 9.38 -0.04
CA HIS A 43 28.03 8.52 -0.98
C HIS A 43 27.48 7.09 -0.95
N PHE A 44 27.11 6.56 -2.10
CA PHE A 44 26.74 5.16 -2.26
C PHE A 44 28.00 4.33 -2.49
N LEU A 45 28.06 3.20 -1.78
CA LEU A 45 29.10 2.19 -1.90
C LEU A 45 28.44 0.84 -2.16
N ALA A 46 29.17 -0.06 -2.79
CA ALA A 46 28.72 -1.44 -2.89
C ALA A 46 29.38 -2.27 -1.79
N LEU A 47 28.61 -3.14 -1.14
CA LEU A 47 29.11 -4.00 -0.06
C LEU A 47 30.08 -5.07 -0.59
N ASP A 48 29.99 -5.39 -1.89
CA ASP A 48 30.87 -6.32 -2.61
C ASP A 48 31.99 -5.60 -3.39
N ASP A 49 32.26 -4.33 -3.07
CA ASP A 49 33.41 -3.58 -3.63
C ASP A 49 34.66 -3.81 -2.78
N GLU A 50 35.84 -3.80 -3.41
CA GLU A 50 37.13 -3.88 -2.74
C GLU A 50 37.60 -2.51 -2.18
N SER A 51 36.66 -1.64 -1.79
CA SER A 51 36.95 -0.34 -1.20
C SER A 51 37.31 -0.46 0.29
N GLU A 52 38.15 0.45 0.76
CA GLU A 52 38.52 0.51 2.18
C GLU A 52 37.30 0.75 3.07
N GLU A 53 36.39 1.61 2.62
CA GLU A 53 35.15 1.95 3.34
C GLU A 53 34.22 0.75 3.49
N SER A 54 34.07 -0.06 2.43
CA SER A 54 33.29 -1.31 2.49
C SER A 54 33.95 -2.32 3.43
N GLY A 55 35.27 -2.46 3.39
CA GLY A 55 36.03 -3.32 4.29
C GLY A 55 35.91 -2.89 5.75
N ASN A 56 35.95 -1.61 6.04
CA ASN A 56 35.78 -1.06 7.38
C ASN A 56 34.38 -1.36 7.91
N TYR A 57 33.35 -1.14 7.10
CA TYR A 57 31.96 -1.46 7.48
C TYR A 57 31.79 -2.95 7.82
N ILE A 58 32.38 -3.84 7.03
CA ILE A 58 32.32 -5.30 7.29
C ILE A 58 32.97 -5.63 8.63
N ASN A 59 34.14 -5.05 8.92
CA ASN A 59 34.83 -5.26 10.19
C ASN A 59 34.01 -4.72 11.38
N GLU A 60 33.42 -3.53 11.23
CA GLU A 60 32.53 -2.96 12.26
C GLU A 60 31.31 -3.86 12.53
N CYS A 61 30.74 -4.48 11.49
CA CYS A 61 29.64 -5.42 11.69
C CYS A 61 30.04 -6.64 12.51
N VAL A 62 31.24 -7.17 12.28
CA VAL A 62 31.77 -8.31 13.06
C VAL A 62 32.03 -7.89 14.51
N ASP A 63 32.65 -6.73 14.71
CA ASP A 63 32.97 -6.24 16.06
C ASP A 63 31.72 -5.92 16.90
N ASN A 64 30.65 -5.46 16.24
CA ASN A 64 29.40 -5.08 16.88
C ASN A 64 28.35 -6.21 16.92
N GLY A 65 28.61 -7.37 16.32
CA GLY A 65 27.67 -8.49 16.25
C GLY A 65 26.44 -8.21 15.39
N THR A 66 26.60 -7.41 14.32
CA THR A 66 25.53 -7.03 13.38
C THR A 66 25.67 -7.71 12.00
N GLU A 67 26.39 -8.81 11.93
CA GLU A 67 26.63 -9.57 10.68
C GLU A 67 25.33 -10.00 10.01
N ASP A 68 24.28 -10.25 10.79
CA ASP A 68 22.96 -10.61 10.25
C ASP A 68 22.37 -9.49 9.37
N ILE A 69 22.53 -8.22 9.74
CA ILE A 69 22.08 -7.05 8.96
C ILE A 69 22.90 -6.93 7.68
N MET A 70 24.20 -7.12 7.78
CA MET A 70 25.13 -7.12 6.65
C MET A 70 24.77 -8.25 5.67
N ASN A 71 24.55 -9.47 6.15
CA ASN A 71 24.22 -10.62 5.33
C ASN A 71 22.88 -10.43 4.60
N ASP A 72 21.84 -9.94 5.29
CA ASP A 72 20.56 -9.63 4.65
C ASP A 72 20.72 -8.54 3.57
N THR A 73 21.59 -7.55 3.80
CA THR A 73 21.89 -6.52 2.80
C THR A 73 22.65 -7.09 1.61
N MET A 74 23.57 -8.03 1.84
CA MET A 74 24.32 -8.73 0.78
C MET A 74 23.39 -9.58 -0.09
N GLU A 75 22.38 -10.19 0.48
CA GLU A 75 21.39 -10.98 -0.26
C GLU A 75 20.42 -10.10 -1.08
N ASN A 76 20.19 -8.84 -0.68
CA ASN A 76 19.21 -7.94 -1.28
C ASN A 76 19.88 -6.84 -2.12
N THR A 77 20.10 -5.66 -1.56
CA THR A 77 20.57 -4.50 -2.32
C THR A 77 22.05 -4.49 -2.61
N ARG A 78 22.85 -5.02 -1.71
CA ARG A 78 24.32 -4.92 -1.69
C ARG A 78 24.84 -3.48 -1.68
N LEU A 79 24.02 -2.54 -1.22
CA LEU A 79 24.35 -1.11 -1.20
C LEU A 79 24.49 -0.60 0.22
N LEU A 80 25.48 0.24 0.42
CA LEU A 80 25.64 1.08 1.59
C LEU A 80 25.42 2.53 1.19
N LEU A 81 24.92 3.33 2.13
CA LEU A 81 24.91 4.77 2.06
C LEU A 81 25.83 5.32 3.15
N GLN A 82 26.92 5.93 2.76
CA GLN A 82 27.74 6.71 3.66
C GLN A 82 27.11 8.10 3.82
N ALA A 83 26.79 8.45 5.06
CA ALA A 83 26.32 9.76 5.47
C ALA A 83 27.21 10.25 6.59
N GLN A 84 27.85 11.40 6.41
CA GLN A 84 28.89 11.87 7.30
C GLN A 84 30.05 10.84 7.38
N ASP A 85 30.42 10.40 8.58
CA ASP A 85 31.51 9.45 8.77
C ASP A 85 31.02 8.00 9.02
N GLN A 86 29.72 7.70 8.75
CA GLN A 86 29.14 6.40 9.00
C GLN A 86 28.52 5.79 7.76
N CYS A 87 28.70 4.47 7.59
CA CYS A 87 28.06 3.68 6.55
C CYS A 87 26.81 2.98 7.09
N TYR A 88 25.74 3.07 6.33
CA TYR A 88 24.46 2.45 6.65
C TYR A 88 24.02 1.53 5.51
N PRO A 89 23.59 0.30 5.79
CA PRO A 89 23.04 -0.58 4.76
C PRO A 89 21.73 0.01 4.20
N VAL A 90 21.54 -0.17 2.90
CA VAL A 90 20.36 0.34 2.19
C VAL A 90 19.33 -0.76 2.02
N ARG A 91 18.08 -0.50 2.43
CA ARG A 91 16.95 -1.41 2.30
C ARG A 91 16.40 -1.40 0.87
N THR A 92 15.83 -2.51 0.41
CA THR A 92 15.25 -2.62 -0.94
C THR A 92 14.17 -1.58 -1.20
N CYS A 93 13.31 -1.27 -0.22
CA CYS A 93 12.26 -0.26 -0.38
C CYS A 93 12.82 1.16 -0.59
N ALA A 94 14.04 1.44 -0.12
CA ALA A 94 14.69 2.75 -0.29
C ALA A 94 15.06 3.03 -1.77
N LEU A 95 15.28 1.98 -2.57
CA LEU A 95 15.71 2.14 -3.96
C LEU A 95 14.75 3.01 -4.78
N LYS A 96 13.44 2.94 -4.49
CA LYS A 96 12.47 3.77 -5.19
C LYS A 96 12.76 5.26 -5.00
N SER A 97 12.83 5.72 -3.76
CA SER A 97 13.08 7.14 -3.44
C SER A 97 14.47 7.59 -3.89
N ILE A 98 15.49 6.73 -3.77
CA ILE A 98 16.86 6.99 -4.23
C ILE A 98 16.89 7.21 -5.75
N LEU A 99 16.29 6.31 -6.54
CA LEU A 99 16.25 6.41 -7.99
C LEU A 99 15.42 7.61 -8.47
N GLU A 100 14.28 7.87 -7.82
CA GLU A 100 13.47 9.07 -8.10
C GLU A 100 14.28 10.36 -7.86
N ARG A 101 15.02 10.42 -6.75
CA ARG A 101 15.88 11.57 -6.44
C ARG A 101 17.04 11.70 -7.43
N ALA A 102 17.68 10.60 -7.82
CA ALA A 102 18.72 10.57 -8.83
C ALA A 102 18.18 10.83 -10.26
N LYS A 103 16.85 10.88 -10.42
CA LYS A 103 16.16 11.02 -11.73
C LYS A 103 16.52 9.91 -12.71
N ILE A 104 16.74 8.71 -12.20
CA ILE A 104 17.06 7.52 -12.97
C ILE A 104 15.86 6.57 -12.98
N SER A 105 15.56 6.01 -14.14
CA SER A 105 14.50 5.02 -14.28
C SER A 105 14.88 3.93 -15.27
N GLY A 106 14.23 2.78 -15.16
CA GLY A 106 14.33 1.69 -16.12
C GLY A 106 14.80 0.37 -15.49
N THR A 107 14.24 -0.73 -16.00
CA THR A 107 14.52 -2.10 -15.54
C THR A 107 15.94 -2.57 -15.87
N ALA A 108 16.64 -1.88 -16.78
CA ALA A 108 18.03 -2.18 -17.11
C ALA A 108 18.97 -2.04 -15.89
N LEU A 109 18.64 -1.17 -14.94
CA LEU A 109 19.42 -0.97 -13.71
C LEU A 109 19.52 -2.24 -12.86
N ASN A 110 18.54 -3.14 -12.95
CA ASN A 110 18.57 -4.42 -12.23
C ASN A 110 19.67 -5.37 -12.72
N LYS A 111 20.24 -5.11 -13.92
CA LYS A 111 21.31 -5.90 -14.53
C LYS A 111 22.68 -5.29 -14.33
N VAL A 112 22.77 -4.10 -13.76
CA VAL A 112 24.01 -3.39 -13.52
C VAL A 112 24.67 -3.95 -12.25
N GLU A 113 25.98 -4.19 -12.33
CA GLU A 113 26.78 -4.57 -11.16
C GLU A 113 26.71 -3.49 -10.07
N LYS A 114 26.71 -3.89 -8.81
CA LYS A 114 26.45 -2.98 -7.69
C LYS A 114 27.50 -1.88 -7.54
N PRO A 115 28.80 -2.13 -7.71
CA PRO A 115 29.80 -1.04 -7.72
C PRO A 115 29.56 -0.01 -8.83
N VAL A 116 29.07 -0.46 -10.00
CA VAL A 116 28.71 0.45 -11.10
C VAL A 116 27.46 1.24 -10.76
N LEU A 117 26.44 0.59 -10.17
CA LEU A 117 25.22 1.26 -9.73
C LEU A 117 25.51 2.32 -8.66
N ALA A 118 26.33 2.01 -7.67
CA ALA A 118 26.75 2.97 -6.64
C ALA A 118 27.42 4.21 -7.26
N ARG A 119 28.33 4.01 -8.20
CA ARG A 119 28.96 5.14 -8.94
C ARG A 119 27.94 5.96 -9.74
N ILE A 120 27.02 5.31 -10.43
CA ILE A 120 25.94 6.01 -11.16
C ILE A 120 25.12 6.87 -10.19
N LEU A 121 24.73 6.32 -9.04
CA LEU A 121 23.97 7.05 -8.02
C LEU A 121 24.75 8.27 -7.53
N ASN A 122 26.04 8.12 -7.22
CA ASN A 122 26.89 9.23 -6.79
C ASN A 122 26.99 10.36 -7.83
N TYR A 123 27.02 10.02 -9.13
CA TYR A 123 27.03 11.03 -10.21
C TYR A 123 25.66 11.68 -10.42
N CYS A 124 24.57 10.96 -10.18
CA CYS A 124 23.22 11.42 -10.51
C CYS A 124 22.47 12.04 -9.31
N MET A 125 22.94 11.83 -8.08
CA MET A 125 22.37 12.52 -6.93
C MET A 125 22.52 14.02 -7.07
N GLY A 126 21.39 14.73 -6.99
CA GLY A 126 21.39 16.19 -7.13
C GLY A 126 22.19 16.89 -6.02
N VAL A 127 22.48 18.17 -6.22
CA VAL A 127 23.26 18.99 -5.26
C VAL A 127 22.41 19.53 -4.09
N ALA A 128 21.08 19.36 -4.15
CA ALA A 128 20.17 19.83 -3.10
C ALA A 128 20.16 18.90 -1.88
N THR A 129 19.76 19.42 -0.73
CA THR A 129 19.60 18.66 0.51
C THR A 129 18.70 17.44 0.33
N GLY A 130 19.08 16.29 0.90
CA GLY A 130 18.30 15.08 0.98
C GLY A 130 17.69 14.90 2.36
N SER A 131 16.52 14.26 2.44
CA SER A 131 15.93 13.77 3.68
C SER A 131 16.11 12.26 3.74
N VAL A 132 16.92 11.80 4.68
CA VAL A 132 17.30 10.39 4.86
C VAL A 132 16.49 9.80 5.99
N ARG A 133 15.82 8.65 5.74
CA ARG A 133 15.12 7.86 6.76
C ARG A 133 15.94 6.64 7.11
N TYR A 134 16.25 6.50 8.39
CA TYR A 134 16.82 5.29 8.97
C TYR A 134 15.78 4.62 9.87
N SER A 135 15.66 3.32 9.74
CA SER A 135 14.80 2.53 10.61
C SER A 135 15.27 1.07 10.63
N GLU A 136 15.23 0.45 11.81
CA GLU A 136 15.52 -0.97 11.99
C GLU A 136 16.87 -1.39 11.37
N GLY A 137 17.91 -0.64 11.67
CA GLY A 137 19.27 -0.97 11.25
C GLY A 137 19.65 -0.57 9.81
N LYS A 138 18.72 -0.04 9.00
CA LYS A 138 18.94 0.26 7.59
C LYS A 138 18.36 1.61 7.15
N ILE A 139 18.89 2.16 6.07
CA ILE A 139 18.28 3.29 5.36
C ILE A 139 17.06 2.77 4.57
N SER A 140 15.89 3.32 4.85
CA SER A 140 14.63 2.95 4.22
C SER A 140 14.13 3.94 3.16
N ALA A 141 14.65 5.20 3.16
CA ALA A 141 14.32 6.19 2.14
C ALA A 141 15.39 7.29 2.04
N VAL A 142 15.49 7.91 0.84
CA VAL A 142 16.21 9.16 0.61
C VAL A 142 15.33 10.04 -0.28
N HIS A 143 14.66 11.02 0.32
CA HIS A 143 13.78 11.96 -0.37
C HIS A 143 14.44 13.33 -0.57
N GLY A 144 13.73 14.26 -1.23
CA GLY A 144 14.11 15.68 -1.24
C GLY A 144 14.07 16.26 0.17
N GLY A 145 15.02 17.12 0.50
CA GLY A 145 15.13 17.73 1.84
C GLY A 145 14.21 18.92 2.05
N ASP A 146 13.58 19.43 0.99
CA ASP A 146 12.57 20.48 1.07
C ASP A 146 11.18 19.87 1.31
N SER A 147 10.40 20.48 2.20
CA SER A 147 9.02 20.06 2.46
C SER A 147 8.09 20.21 1.24
N SER A 148 8.50 21.00 0.22
CA SER A 148 7.80 21.06 -1.07
C SER A 148 8.00 19.81 -1.92
N GLU A 149 9.10 19.10 -1.73
CA GLU A 149 9.40 17.84 -2.41
C GLU A 149 8.86 16.65 -1.63
N TYR A 150 9.12 16.61 -0.30
CA TYR A 150 8.64 15.57 0.58
C TYR A 150 8.35 16.11 1.99
N ALA A 151 7.10 16.04 2.41
CA ALA A 151 6.68 16.34 3.78
C ALA A 151 6.67 15.06 4.63
N ILE A 152 7.40 15.07 5.73
CA ILE A 152 7.44 13.94 6.68
C ILE A 152 6.09 13.88 7.40
N LEU A 153 5.46 12.70 7.36
CA LEU A 153 4.26 12.37 8.13
C LEU A 153 4.59 11.11 8.91
N GLU A 154 4.74 11.24 10.23
CA GLU A 154 5.06 10.09 11.08
C GLU A 154 3.86 9.13 11.14
N MET A 155 4.11 7.87 10.81
CA MET A 155 3.05 6.86 10.75
C MET A 155 2.40 6.65 12.11
N SER A 156 3.15 6.64 13.21
CA SER A 156 2.61 6.53 14.56
C SER A 156 1.56 7.61 14.87
N GLU A 157 1.85 8.86 14.54
CA GLU A 157 0.93 9.98 14.77
C GLU A 157 -0.32 9.91 13.89
N LEU A 158 -0.17 9.49 12.61
CA LEU A 158 -1.30 9.37 11.69
C LEU A 158 -2.29 8.29 12.12
N PHE A 159 -1.78 7.10 12.49
CA PHE A 159 -2.62 5.99 12.89
C PHE A 159 -3.25 6.21 14.27
N GLU A 160 -2.54 6.81 15.21
CA GLU A 160 -3.09 7.22 16.51
C GLU A 160 -4.21 8.26 16.33
N ALA A 161 -3.98 9.31 15.52
CA ALA A 161 -5.01 10.32 15.25
C ALA A 161 -6.26 9.74 14.57
N MET A 162 -6.10 8.73 13.70
CA MET A 162 -7.22 8.03 13.06
C MET A 162 -7.99 7.21 14.09
N ALA A 163 -7.31 6.42 14.93
CA ALA A 163 -7.93 5.62 15.98
C ALA A 163 -8.69 6.49 16.98
N ASP A 164 -8.09 7.57 17.46
CA ASP A 164 -8.73 8.54 18.36
C ASP A 164 -10.00 9.14 17.76
N TYR A 165 -9.91 9.58 16.50
CA TYR A 165 -11.06 10.16 15.80
C TYR A 165 -12.20 9.14 15.66
N LEU A 166 -11.89 7.92 15.25
CA LEU A 166 -12.91 6.87 15.06
C LEU A 166 -13.57 6.48 16.38
N ASN A 167 -12.79 6.28 17.43
CA ASN A 167 -13.30 5.95 18.76
C ASN A 167 -14.20 7.07 19.34
N ALA A 168 -13.87 8.34 19.06
CA ALA A 168 -14.67 9.49 19.50
C ALA A 168 -15.96 9.69 18.67
N THR A 169 -15.90 9.41 17.35
CA THR A 169 -16.97 9.76 16.41
C THR A 169 -17.93 8.60 16.14
N TYR A 170 -17.42 7.37 16.15
CA TYR A 170 -18.17 6.15 15.85
C TYR A 170 -18.13 5.17 17.02
N PRO A 171 -19.00 5.33 18.03
CA PRO A 171 -19.03 4.45 19.19
C PRO A 171 -19.18 2.98 18.79
N GLY A 172 -18.32 2.13 19.34
CA GLY A 172 -18.28 0.71 18.97
C GLY A 172 -17.43 0.38 17.75
N CYS A 173 -16.72 1.36 17.17
CA CYS A 173 -15.70 1.10 16.14
C CYS A 173 -14.69 0.05 16.64
N GLN A 174 -14.34 -0.90 15.79
CA GLN A 174 -13.45 -2.00 16.16
C GLN A 174 -12.28 -2.09 15.19
N PHE A 175 -11.09 -2.19 15.73
CA PHE A 175 -9.92 -2.56 14.93
C PHE A 175 -10.14 -3.96 14.37
N ALA A 176 -10.12 -4.07 13.06
CA ALA A 176 -10.35 -5.34 12.40
C ALA A 176 -9.07 -6.18 12.45
N GLY A 177 -8.90 -7.05 13.42
CA GLY A 177 -7.70 -7.86 13.67
C GLY A 177 -7.15 -8.58 12.43
N ALA A 178 -5.88 -8.94 12.44
CA ALA A 178 -5.21 -9.56 11.31
C ALA A 178 -5.91 -10.83 10.85
N CYS A 179 -6.35 -10.84 9.62
CA CYS A 179 -6.84 -12.04 8.96
C CYS A 179 -6.32 -12.08 7.51
N PRO A 180 -6.34 -13.23 6.83
CA PRO A 180 -5.84 -13.35 5.46
C PRO A 180 -6.46 -12.37 4.46
N TYR A 181 -7.66 -11.90 4.73
CA TYR A 181 -8.43 -11.02 3.86
C TYR A 181 -8.33 -9.54 4.25
N LYS A 182 -7.93 -9.25 5.49
CA LYS A 182 -7.78 -7.90 6.01
C LYS A 182 -6.30 -7.60 6.08
N MET A 183 -5.81 -6.82 5.17
CA MET A 183 -4.43 -6.38 5.16
C MET A 183 -4.16 -5.44 6.32
N GLN A 184 -3.84 -6.04 7.44
CA GLN A 184 -3.37 -5.33 8.60
C GLN A 184 -1.96 -5.74 8.85
N GLY A 185 -1.10 -4.81 8.71
CA GLY A 185 0.28 -5.14 8.89
C GLY A 185 1.17 -3.98 8.50
N HIS A 186 2.40 -4.22 8.69
CA HIS A 186 3.48 -3.36 8.31
C HIS A 186 4.51 -4.21 7.60
N ASP A 187 4.79 -3.89 6.37
CA ASP A 187 6.07 -4.19 5.73
C ASP A 187 6.88 -2.90 5.69
N HIS A 188 8.17 -2.94 5.45
CA HIS A 188 8.99 -1.73 5.47
C HIS A 188 8.60 -0.66 4.43
N SER A 189 7.64 -0.94 3.57
CA SER A 189 7.22 -0.03 2.51
C SER A 189 5.90 0.67 2.81
N ILE A 190 5.01 0.04 3.57
CA ILE A 190 3.67 0.56 3.82
C ILE A 190 3.10 0.04 5.15
N ALA A 191 2.43 0.90 5.88
CA ALA A 191 1.60 0.52 7.01
C ALA A 191 0.12 0.60 6.62
N THR A 192 -0.65 -0.37 7.10
CA THR A 192 -2.09 -0.48 6.80
C THR A 192 -2.85 -0.90 8.05
N ALA A 193 -3.99 -0.28 8.31
CA ALA A 193 -4.94 -0.71 9.34
C ALA A 193 -6.38 -0.54 8.86
N VAL A 194 -7.25 -1.43 9.30
CA VAL A 194 -8.68 -1.43 8.98
C VAL A 194 -9.50 -1.33 10.26
N TRP A 195 -10.54 -0.52 10.25
CA TRP A 195 -11.53 -0.42 11.32
C TRP A 195 -12.92 -0.71 10.78
N GLU A 196 -13.63 -1.60 11.46
CA GLU A 196 -15.07 -1.81 11.26
C GLU A 196 -15.83 -0.68 11.96
N ILE A 197 -16.75 -0.05 11.23
CA ILE A 197 -17.61 1.00 11.78
C ILE A 197 -18.93 0.38 12.16
N CYS A 198 -19.23 0.32 13.45
CA CYS A 198 -20.50 -0.23 13.96
C CYS A 198 -21.66 0.77 13.79
N GLN A 199 -21.89 1.24 12.56
CA GLN A 199 -22.97 2.18 12.23
C GLN A 199 -23.71 1.73 10.97
N ASP A 200 -24.73 0.92 11.14
CA ASP A 200 -25.52 0.35 10.04
C ASP A 200 -26.18 1.39 9.13
N SER A 201 -26.50 2.57 9.64
CA SER A 201 -27.08 3.67 8.85
C SER A 201 -26.22 4.12 7.67
N LEU A 202 -24.89 3.83 7.69
CA LEU A 202 -24.01 4.12 6.57
C LEU A 202 -24.30 3.27 5.32
N ILE A 203 -24.90 2.10 5.50
CA ILE A 203 -25.15 1.12 4.43
C ILE A 203 -26.60 0.67 4.32
N GLU A 204 -27.51 1.26 5.11
CA GLU A 204 -28.92 0.90 5.12
C GLU A 204 -29.58 1.06 3.75
N THR A 205 -29.39 2.22 3.11
CA THR A 205 -29.90 2.48 1.75
C THR A 205 -29.34 1.52 0.71
N TYR A 206 -28.12 1.03 0.92
CA TYR A 206 -27.51 0.05 0.03
C TYR A 206 -28.10 -1.34 0.26
N LYS A 207 -28.35 -1.76 1.50
CA LYS A 207 -29.05 -3.01 1.81
C LYS A 207 -30.44 -3.04 1.17
N GLU A 208 -31.21 -1.95 1.33
CA GLU A 208 -32.53 -1.80 0.69
C GLU A 208 -32.43 -1.88 -0.84
N ALA A 209 -31.39 -1.28 -1.44
CA ALA A 209 -31.20 -1.35 -2.88
C ALA A 209 -30.87 -2.78 -3.36
N LEU A 210 -30.07 -3.55 -2.63
CA LEU A 210 -29.80 -4.96 -2.94
C LEU A 210 -31.08 -5.80 -2.88
N GLU A 211 -31.89 -5.63 -1.84
CA GLU A 211 -33.19 -6.31 -1.68
C GLU A 211 -34.14 -5.98 -2.83
N ALA A 212 -34.23 -4.71 -3.21
CA ALA A 212 -35.07 -4.26 -4.33
C ALA A 212 -34.65 -4.86 -5.68
N HIS A 213 -33.37 -5.19 -5.86
CA HIS A 213 -32.84 -5.85 -7.05
C HIS A 213 -32.79 -7.38 -6.92
N GLY A 214 -33.23 -7.95 -5.79
CA GLY A 214 -33.22 -9.41 -5.56
C GLY A 214 -31.81 -9.99 -5.43
N ILE A 215 -30.80 -9.16 -5.11
CA ILE A 215 -29.41 -9.59 -4.92
C ILE A 215 -29.21 -10.04 -3.47
N PRO A 216 -28.97 -11.33 -3.23
CA PRO A 216 -28.76 -11.83 -1.87
C PRO A 216 -27.43 -11.32 -1.32
N TYR A 217 -27.42 -10.98 -0.05
CA TYR A 217 -26.21 -10.69 0.72
C TYR A 217 -26.27 -11.41 2.08
N ASP A 218 -25.12 -11.79 2.61
CA ASP A 218 -25.03 -12.40 3.94
C ASP A 218 -24.77 -11.30 4.99
N THR A 219 -23.52 -11.01 5.27
CA THR A 219 -23.12 -9.93 6.18
C THR A 219 -22.49 -8.78 5.40
N LEU A 220 -22.87 -7.56 5.75
CA LEU A 220 -22.25 -6.34 5.22
C LEU A 220 -21.88 -5.44 6.41
N LYS A 221 -20.60 -5.10 6.49
CA LYS A 221 -20.08 -4.22 7.54
C LYS A 221 -19.37 -3.04 6.90
N PRO A 222 -19.72 -1.81 7.26
CA PRO A 222 -18.94 -0.64 6.84
C PRO A 222 -17.58 -0.67 7.51
N ALA A 223 -16.54 -0.32 6.74
CA ALA A 223 -15.18 -0.27 7.22
C ALA A 223 -14.39 0.89 6.59
N LEU A 224 -13.33 1.27 7.26
CA LEU A 224 -12.35 2.25 6.78
C LEU A 224 -10.96 1.64 6.88
N ARG A 225 -10.13 1.95 5.90
CA ARG A 225 -8.72 1.59 5.92
C ARG A 225 -7.87 2.83 5.79
N LEU A 226 -6.90 2.97 6.68
CA LEU A 226 -5.79 3.91 6.53
C LEU A 226 -4.56 3.18 6.01
N THR A 227 -3.92 3.76 5.00
CA THR A 227 -2.58 3.37 4.56
C THR A 227 -1.67 4.56 4.61
N SER A 228 -0.40 4.35 4.95
CA SER A 228 0.65 5.36 4.85
C SER A 228 2.00 4.71 4.57
N SER A 229 2.94 5.49 4.04
CA SER A 229 4.28 5.01 3.68
C SER A 229 5.30 6.12 3.90
N ASP A 230 6.33 5.85 4.66
CA ASP A 230 7.47 6.75 4.82
C ASP A 230 8.54 6.62 3.72
N VAL A 231 8.35 5.67 2.80
CA VAL A 231 9.25 5.46 1.65
C VAL A 231 8.67 6.00 0.32
N GLY A 232 7.59 6.79 0.37
CA GLY A 232 7.02 7.47 -0.79
C GLY A 232 6.16 6.59 -1.71
N ILE A 233 5.70 5.42 -1.26
CA ILE A 233 4.82 4.53 -2.03
C ILE A 233 3.37 4.98 -1.96
N SER A 234 2.93 5.45 -0.80
CA SER A 234 1.57 5.93 -0.53
C SER A 234 1.62 7.19 0.32
N GLY A 235 0.68 8.10 0.11
CA GLY A 235 0.35 9.13 1.11
C GLY A 235 -0.45 8.56 2.27
N ALA A 236 -0.87 9.41 3.20
CA ALA A 236 -1.89 9.05 4.19
C ALA A 236 -3.26 9.01 3.49
N ASN A 237 -3.69 7.81 3.13
CA ASN A 237 -4.89 7.58 2.33
C ASN A 237 -5.95 6.83 3.15
N ILE A 238 -7.16 7.40 3.24
CA ILE A 238 -8.30 6.79 3.93
C ILE A 238 -9.28 6.26 2.90
N TYR A 239 -9.46 4.95 2.87
CA TYR A 239 -10.31 4.24 1.92
C TYR A 239 -11.64 3.84 2.59
N PRO A 240 -12.79 4.25 2.03
CA PRO A 240 -14.07 3.65 2.38
C PRO A 240 -14.13 2.23 1.82
N MET A 241 -14.60 1.28 2.62
CA MET A 241 -14.66 -0.14 2.28
C MET A 241 -15.92 -0.79 2.82
N LEU A 242 -16.31 -1.93 2.23
CA LEU A 242 -17.23 -2.88 2.83
C LEU A 242 -16.50 -4.19 3.11
N LEU A 243 -16.83 -4.80 4.23
CA LEU A 243 -16.52 -6.18 4.51
C LEU A 243 -17.79 -6.99 4.21
N SER A 244 -17.72 -7.91 3.28
CA SER A 244 -18.86 -8.64 2.74
C SER A 244 -18.73 -10.14 2.96
N GLY A 245 -19.82 -10.77 3.40
CA GLY A 245 -19.89 -12.21 3.65
C GLY A 245 -19.20 -12.64 4.95
N LYS A 246 -19.29 -13.95 5.27
CA LYS A 246 -18.68 -14.54 6.47
C LYS A 246 -17.16 -14.45 6.48
N ASP A 247 -16.56 -14.50 5.30
CA ASP A 247 -15.11 -14.39 5.12
C ASP A 247 -14.63 -12.95 5.11
N GLU A 248 -15.54 -11.98 5.31
CA GLU A 248 -15.26 -10.54 5.36
C GLU A 248 -14.44 -10.06 4.16
N LYS A 249 -14.85 -10.50 2.96
CA LYS A 249 -14.26 -10.06 1.69
C LYS A 249 -14.24 -8.54 1.59
N ILE A 250 -13.11 -8.00 1.23
CA ILE A 250 -12.91 -6.56 1.07
C ILE A 250 -13.50 -6.09 -0.26
N ILE A 251 -14.45 -5.17 -0.20
CA ILE A 251 -14.99 -4.45 -1.36
C ILE A 251 -14.56 -3.00 -1.24
N THR A 252 -13.68 -2.56 -2.13
CA THR A 252 -13.24 -1.16 -2.21
C THR A 252 -14.37 -0.29 -2.74
N LEU A 253 -14.70 0.82 -2.07
CA LEU A 253 -15.87 1.65 -2.43
C LEU A 253 -15.51 2.88 -3.28
N GLY A 254 -14.29 3.01 -3.74
CA GLY A 254 -13.89 4.12 -4.60
C GLY A 254 -12.57 4.77 -4.20
N SER A 255 -12.40 6.03 -4.64
CA SER A 255 -11.16 6.75 -4.38
C SER A 255 -11.03 7.16 -2.91
N PRO A 256 -9.83 7.06 -2.32
CA PRO A 256 -9.59 7.47 -0.95
C PRO A 256 -9.61 8.99 -0.76
N LEU A 257 -9.78 9.42 0.48
CA LEU A 257 -9.29 10.73 0.92
C LEU A 257 -7.77 10.68 0.95
N LYS A 258 -7.11 11.52 0.18
CA LYS A 258 -5.64 11.48 0.00
C LYS A 258 -4.97 12.69 0.66
N LEU A 259 -3.95 12.41 1.45
CA LEU A 259 -2.96 13.39 1.87
C LEU A 259 -1.59 12.94 1.36
N GLU A 260 -1.14 13.53 0.26
CA GLU A 260 0.17 13.26 -0.30
C GLU A 260 1.28 13.87 0.56
N HIS A 261 2.46 13.24 0.61
CA HIS A 261 3.66 13.76 1.28
C HIS A 261 4.28 14.95 0.51
N LYS A 262 3.50 16.01 0.33
CA LYS A 262 3.91 17.21 -0.42
C LYS A 262 3.64 18.48 0.38
N THR A 263 3.95 19.61 -0.22
CA THR A 263 3.83 20.95 0.36
C THR A 263 2.60 21.13 1.23
N GLY A 264 2.83 21.48 2.48
CA GLY A 264 1.78 21.76 3.45
C GLY A 264 1.11 20.52 4.05
N ALA A 265 1.56 19.31 3.74
CA ALA A 265 1.12 18.11 4.42
C ALA A 265 1.71 18.07 5.84
N ASN A 266 0.85 17.90 6.82
CA ASN A 266 1.20 17.75 8.23
C ASN A 266 0.05 17.06 8.97
N LEU A 267 0.28 16.69 10.23
CA LEU A 267 -0.72 16.03 11.07
C LEU A 267 -2.02 16.84 11.23
N GLU A 268 -1.93 18.16 11.36
CA GLU A 268 -3.11 19.02 11.51
C GLU A 268 -3.97 19.01 10.25
N LYS A 269 -3.35 19.01 9.07
CA LYS A 269 -4.07 18.89 7.80
C LYS A 269 -4.71 17.50 7.67
N PHE A 270 -4.05 16.43 8.12
CA PHE A 270 -4.64 15.11 8.18
C PHE A 270 -5.87 15.10 9.08
N LYS A 271 -5.75 15.59 10.32
CA LYS A 271 -6.87 15.69 11.27
C LYS A 271 -8.04 16.50 10.71
N SER A 272 -7.76 17.57 9.97
CA SER A 272 -8.80 18.41 9.35
C SER A 272 -9.61 17.69 8.25
N GLN A 273 -9.08 16.59 7.67
CA GLN A 273 -9.76 15.78 6.68
C GLN A 273 -10.67 14.70 7.30
N LEU A 274 -10.41 14.29 8.55
CA LEU A 274 -11.16 13.21 9.19
C LEU A 274 -12.68 13.45 9.22
N PRO A 275 -13.21 14.67 9.49
CA PRO A 275 -14.65 14.93 9.41
C PRO A 275 -15.27 14.72 8.04
N MET A 276 -14.48 14.66 6.96
CA MET A 276 -14.99 14.41 5.61
C MET A 276 -15.29 12.94 5.35
N ILE A 277 -14.87 12.03 6.23
CA ILE A 277 -15.02 10.58 6.07
C ILE A 277 -16.48 10.19 5.85
N TYR A 278 -17.42 10.75 6.63
CA TYR A 278 -18.84 10.43 6.49
C TYR A 278 -19.39 10.77 5.10
N ALA A 279 -19.09 11.98 4.62
CA ALA A 279 -19.53 12.42 3.29
C ALA A 279 -18.90 11.58 2.17
N GLN A 280 -17.62 11.25 2.32
CA GLN A 280 -16.90 10.39 1.37
C GLN A 280 -17.49 8.98 1.34
N TYR A 281 -17.83 8.43 2.51
CA TYR A 281 -18.43 7.10 2.61
C TYR A 281 -19.81 7.07 1.93
N THR A 282 -20.66 8.06 2.19
CA THR A 282 -21.98 8.19 1.57
C THR A 282 -21.89 8.30 0.05
N LEU A 283 -20.95 9.08 -0.46
CA LEU A 283 -20.71 9.20 -1.89
C LEU A 283 -20.27 7.85 -2.50
N ALA A 284 -19.38 7.14 -1.81
CA ALA A 284 -18.85 5.86 -2.26
C ALA A 284 -19.95 4.78 -2.33
N ILE A 285 -20.83 4.71 -1.34
CA ILE A 285 -22.01 3.84 -1.37
C ILE A 285 -22.94 4.21 -2.53
N GLY A 286 -23.18 5.50 -2.78
CA GLY A 286 -23.97 5.96 -3.91
C GLY A 286 -23.40 5.49 -5.25
N ASN A 287 -22.08 5.51 -5.42
CA ASN A 287 -21.41 5.00 -6.62
C ASN A 287 -21.61 3.48 -6.77
N LEU A 288 -21.51 2.73 -5.70
CA LEU A 288 -21.77 1.28 -5.71
C LEU A 288 -23.22 0.97 -6.10
N MET A 289 -24.18 1.69 -5.54
CA MET A 289 -25.60 1.56 -5.87
C MET A 289 -25.88 1.90 -7.35
N ASN A 290 -25.15 2.82 -7.95
CA ASN A 290 -25.32 3.13 -9.37
C ASN A 290 -24.94 1.96 -10.28
N LEU A 291 -24.04 1.06 -9.87
CA LEU A 291 -23.71 -0.15 -10.62
C LEU A 291 -24.88 -1.14 -10.69
N LEU A 292 -25.80 -1.14 -9.71
CA LEU A 292 -27.01 -1.97 -9.74
C LEU A 292 -27.96 -1.65 -10.90
N LYS A 293 -27.88 -0.41 -11.44
CA LYS A 293 -28.75 0.08 -12.51
C LYS A 293 -28.20 -0.23 -13.92
N ILE A 294 -27.00 -0.79 -14.00
CA ILE A 294 -26.30 -1.05 -15.27
C ILE A 294 -26.42 -2.53 -15.58
N GLU A 295 -27.28 -2.87 -16.52
CA GLU A 295 -27.47 -4.25 -16.99
C GLU A 295 -26.39 -4.63 -18.02
N ILE A 296 -25.85 -5.83 -17.89
CA ILE A 296 -24.79 -6.39 -18.72
C ILE A 296 -25.25 -7.74 -19.28
N ASN A 297 -25.26 -7.88 -20.59
CA ASN A 297 -25.71 -9.09 -21.28
C ASN A 297 -24.59 -10.12 -21.50
N ASN A 298 -23.35 -9.66 -21.57
CA ASN A 298 -22.17 -10.50 -21.82
C ASN A 298 -21.18 -10.36 -20.66
N PRO A 299 -21.50 -10.90 -19.46
CA PRO A 299 -20.78 -10.57 -18.22
C PRO A 299 -19.31 -10.96 -18.23
N VAL A 300 -18.93 -12.12 -18.78
CA VAL A 300 -17.54 -12.57 -18.85
C VAL A 300 -16.71 -11.65 -19.75
N ASN A 301 -17.25 -11.23 -20.90
CA ASN A 301 -16.57 -10.29 -21.80
C ASN A 301 -16.43 -8.92 -21.15
N CYS A 302 -17.47 -8.44 -20.49
CA CYS A 302 -17.47 -7.19 -19.76
C CYS A 302 -16.44 -7.23 -18.61
N PHE A 303 -16.42 -8.31 -17.84
CA PHE A 303 -15.46 -8.54 -16.76
C PHE A 303 -14.01 -8.39 -17.27
N LEU A 304 -13.65 -9.14 -18.31
CA LEU A 304 -12.29 -9.10 -18.88
C LEU A 304 -11.95 -7.73 -19.45
N GLY A 305 -12.88 -7.10 -20.15
CA GLY A 305 -12.71 -5.77 -20.74
C GLY A 305 -12.48 -4.70 -19.68
N VAL A 306 -13.25 -4.70 -18.59
CA VAL A 306 -13.08 -3.79 -17.45
C VAL A 306 -11.76 -4.08 -16.74
N CYS A 307 -11.42 -5.33 -16.44
CA CYS A 307 -10.14 -5.72 -15.85
C CYS A 307 -8.96 -5.18 -16.66
N LYS A 308 -8.99 -5.34 -17.99
CA LYS A 308 -7.96 -4.79 -18.88
C LYS A 308 -7.89 -3.27 -18.77
N LYS A 309 -9.03 -2.59 -18.77
CA LYS A 309 -9.12 -1.12 -18.68
C LYS A 309 -8.52 -0.58 -17.41
N ILE A 310 -8.76 -1.23 -16.28
CA ILE A 310 -8.27 -0.80 -14.96
C ILE A 310 -6.85 -1.30 -14.64
N GLY A 311 -6.24 -2.12 -15.52
CA GLY A 311 -4.84 -2.53 -15.39
C GLY A 311 -4.62 -3.80 -14.58
N VAL A 312 -5.62 -4.68 -14.46
CA VAL A 312 -5.42 -6.06 -13.97
C VAL A 312 -4.60 -6.84 -15.01
N THR A 313 -3.67 -7.66 -14.58
CA THR A 313 -2.88 -8.48 -15.51
C THR A 313 -3.75 -9.56 -16.18
N LYS A 314 -3.38 -9.94 -17.40
CA LYS A 314 -4.16 -10.92 -18.19
C LYS A 314 -4.44 -12.21 -17.41
N LYS A 315 -3.41 -12.83 -16.84
CA LYS A 315 -3.55 -14.09 -16.10
C LYS A 315 -4.55 -13.94 -14.96
N LEU A 316 -4.33 -12.94 -14.10
CA LEU A 316 -5.17 -12.69 -12.93
C LEU A 316 -6.62 -12.37 -13.30
N ALA A 317 -6.84 -11.63 -14.41
CA ALA A 317 -8.17 -11.33 -14.91
C ALA A 317 -8.91 -12.59 -15.40
N PHE A 318 -8.22 -13.49 -16.10
CA PHE A 318 -8.82 -14.75 -16.55
C PHE A 318 -9.12 -15.69 -15.38
N ASP A 319 -8.22 -15.80 -14.40
CA ASP A 319 -8.43 -16.61 -13.20
C ASP A 319 -9.67 -16.09 -12.41
N ALA A 320 -9.79 -14.79 -12.24
CA ALA A 320 -10.93 -14.17 -11.56
C ALA A 320 -12.23 -14.28 -12.38
N ALA A 321 -12.17 -14.13 -13.71
CA ALA A 321 -13.33 -14.31 -14.58
C ALA A 321 -13.85 -15.76 -14.56
N THR A 322 -12.95 -16.75 -14.51
CA THR A 322 -13.32 -18.17 -14.40
C THR A 322 -14.04 -18.45 -13.08
N LEU A 323 -13.55 -17.85 -11.97
CA LEU A 323 -14.21 -17.96 -10.67
C LEU A 323 -15.60 -17.31 -10.72
N PHE A 324 -15.70 -16.10 -11.27
CA PHE A 324 -16.96 -15.38 -11.44
C PHE A 324 -17.97 -16.19 -12.26
N GLU A 325 -17.58 -16.73 -13.42
CA GLU A 325 -18.42 -17.56 -14.27
C GLU A 325 -18.87 -18.84 -13.57
N GLY A 326 -17.98 -19.46 -12.79
CA GLY A 326 -18.31 -20.65 -12.00
C GLY A 326 -19.34 -20.39 -10.90
N GLN A 327 -19.36 -19.18 -10.33
CA GLN A 327 -20.29 -18.79 -9.26
C GLN A 327 -21.62 -18.25 -9.81
N ASN A 328 -21.60 -17.46 -10.87
CA ASN A 328 -22.73 -16.68 -11.36
C ASN A 328 -23.26 -17.17 -12.71
N GLY A 329 -22.53 -18.04 -13.41
CA GLY A 329 -22.81 -18.40 -14.78
C GLY A 329 -22.45 -17.27 -15.77
N ASN A 330 -22.78 -17.47 -17.04
CA ASN A 330 -22.63 -16.44 -18.09
C ASN A 330 -24.03 -15.92 -18.50
N THR A 331 -24.88 -15.66 -17.53
CA THR A 331 -26.22 -15.09 -17.71
C THR A 331 -26.20 -13.59 -17.50
N PRO A 332 -27.10 -12.81 -18.13
CA PRO A 332 -27.17 -11.37 -17.87
C PRO A 332 -27.21 -11.04 -16.39
N CYS A 333 -26.44 -10.04 -15.98
CA CYS A 333 -26.30 -9.60 -14.60
C CYS A 333 -26.10 -8.07 -14.56
N THR A 334 -25.87 -7.51 -13.39
CA THR A 334 -25.55 -6.10 -13.23
C THR A 334 -24.05 -5.85 -13.20
N ALA A 335 -23.63 -4.61 -13.51
CA ALA A 335 -22.24 -4.19 -13.33
C ALA A 335 -21.79 -4.31 -11.86
N HIS A 336 -22.71 -4.24 -10.89
CA HIS A 336 -22.46 -4.47 -9.49
C HIS A 336 -21.94 -5.89 -9.23
N GLU A 337 -22.57 -6.92 -9.76
CA GLU A 337 -22.18 -8.31 -9.59
C GLU A 337 -20.79 -8.56 -10.19
N ILE A 338 -20.54 -7.97 -11.36
CA ILE A 338 -19.21 -8.02 -12.00
C ILE A 338 -18.16 -7.31 -11.14
N TYR A 339 -18.48 -6.15 -10.57
CA TYR A 339 -17.58 -5.42 -9.68
C TYR A 339 -17.20 -6.22 -8.43
N TYR A 340 -18.17 -6.93 -7.85
CA TYR A 340 -17.91 -7.86 -6.75
C TYR A 340 -16.99 -9.02 -7.18
N GLY A 341 -17.18 -9.56 -8.38
CA GLY A 341 -16.28 -10.56 -8.94
C GLY A 341 -14.86 -10.03 -9.17
N ILE A 342 -14.72 -8.80 -9.70
CA ILE A 342 -13.41 -8.15 -9.88
C ILE A 342 -12.69 -7.94 -8.52
N SER A 343 -13.44 -7.70 -7.44
CA SER A 343 -12.84 -7.53 -6.10
C SER A 343 -12.15 -8.80 -5.59
N GLU A 344 -12.46 -10.01 -6.14
CA GLU A 344 -11.72 -11.24 -5.83
C GLU A 344 -10.22 -11.17 -6.21
N VAL A 345 -9.87 -10.32 -7.15
CA VAL A 345 -8.48 -10.10 -7.56
C VAL A 345 -7.59 -9.76 -6.37
N ILE A 346 -8.11 -8.96 -5.42
CA ILE A 346 -7.37 -8.60 -4.20
C ILE A 346 -7.05 -9.83 -3.37
N PHE A 347 -8.06 -10.68 -3.14
CA PHE A 347 -7.88 -11.93 -2.40
C PHE A 347 -6.88 -12.87 -3.08
N MET A 348 -6.98 -13.01 -4.41
CA MET A 348 -6.04 -13.83 -5.18
C MET A 348 -4.59 -13.33 -5.04
N MET A 349 -4.37 -12.01 -5.04
CA MET A 349 -3.06 -11.41 -4.84
C MET A 349 -2.53 -11.66 -3.42
N GLN A 350 -3.39 -11.56 -2.42
CA GLN A 350 -3.04 -11.86 -1.03
C GLN A 350 -2.62 -13.33 -0.86
N CYS A 351 -3.39 -14.26 -1.42
CA CYS A 351 -3.05 -15.68 -1.43
C CYS A 351 -1.74 -15.99 -2.16
N ALA A 352 -1.41 -15.21 -3.19
CA ALA A 352 -0.15 -15.32 -3.92
C ALA A 352 1.05 -14.70 -3.16
N GLY A 353 0.84 -14.08 -2.00
CA GLY A 353 1.89 -13.44 -1.21
C GLY A 353 2.44 -12.16 -1.84
N GLU A 354 1.63 -11.45 -2.63
CA GLU A 354 2.04 -10.17 -3.21
C GLU A 354 2.28 -9.11 -2.12
N SER A 355 3.22 -8.21 -2.36
CA SER A 355 3.55 -7.15 -1.40
C SER A 355 2.38 -6.19 -1.14
N GLY A 356 2.32 -5.62 0.06
CA GLY A 356 1.30 -4.66 0.46
C GLY A 356 1.18 -3.48 -0.50
N SER A 357 2.29 -2.99 -1.05
CA SER A 357 2.31 -1.91 -2.03
C SER A 357 1.64 -2.29 -3.36
N ARG A 358 1.83 -3.53 -3.85
CA ARG A 358 1.19 -4.01 -5.08
C ARG A 358 -0.32 -4.20 -4.90
N ILE A 359 -0.72 -4.69 -3.74
CA ILE A 359 -2.13 -4.85 -3.40
C ILE A 359 -2.81 -3.50 -3.29
N ALA A 360 -2.23 -2.54 -2.58
CA ALA A 360 -2.77 -1.17 -2.48
C ALA A 360 -2.91 -0.51 -3.86
N GLN A 361 -1.94 -0.68 -4.76
CA GLN A 361 -2.03 -0.20 -6.14
C GLN A 361 -3.16 -0.89 -6.91
N MET A 362 -3.37 -2.18 -6.73
CA MET A 362 -4.45 -2.91 -7.40
C MET A 362 -5.82 -2.47 -6.90
N GLU A 363 -5.98 -2.21 -5.61
CA GLU A 363 -7.23 -1.67 -5.06
C GLU A 363 -7.55 -0.29 -5.63
N GLU A 364 -6.56 0.59 -5.79
CA GLU A 364 -6.77 1.86 -6.49
C GLU A 364 -7.17 1.65 -7.96
N ASN A 365 -6.62 0.64 -8.61
CA ASN A 365 -7.01 0.27 -9.96
C ASN A 365 -8.46 -0.22 -10.02
N ILE A 366 -8.86 -1.10 -9.09
CA ILE A 366 -10.24 -1.60 -9.00
C ILE A 366 -11.22 -0.45 -8.73
N ALA A 367 -10.87 0.49 -7.86
CA ALA A 367 -11.69 1.66 -7.60
C ALA A 367 -11.98 2.50 -8.87
N ARG A 368 -11.10 2.46 -9.88
CA ARG A 368 -11.33 3.12 -11.18
C ARG A 368 -12.50 2.52 -11.96
N ALA A 369 -12.93 1.30 -11.64
CA ALA A 369 -14.08 0.68 -12.29
C ALA A 369 -15.37 1.49 -12.10
N PHE A 370 -15.52 2.28 -11.03
CA PHE A 370 -16.64 3.20 -10.85
C PHE A 370 -16.73 4.31 -11.92
N THR A 371 -15.63 4.59 -12.63
CA THR A 371 -15.58 5.61 -13.70
C THR A 371 -15.60 5.02 -15.10
N VAL A 372 -15.67 3.71 -15.22
CA VAL A 372 -15.69 3.00 -16.51
C VAL A 372 -17.07 3.08 -17.13
N ARG A 373 -17.14 3.18 -18.44
CA ARG A 373 -18.38 3.01 -19.22
C ARG A 373 -18.59 1.52 -19.46
N TRP A 374 -19.31 0.87 -18.58
CA TRP A 374 -19.48 -0.58 -18.56
C TRP A 374 -20.03 -1.16 -19.88
N HIS A 375 -21.00 -0.49 -20.51
CA HIS A 375 -21.58 -0.91 -21.77
C HIS A 375 -20.59 -0.96 -22.93
N ASP A 376 -19.46 -0.22 -22.87
CA ASP A 376 -18.43 -0.30 -23.91
C ASP A 376 -17.73 -1.67 -23.91
N TYR A 377 -17.86 -2.45 -22.87
CA TYR A 377 -17.28 -3.78 -22.69
C TYR A 377 -18.31 -4.91 -22.71
N ASP A 378 -19.60 -4.60 -22.80
CA ASP A 378 -20.69 -5.56 -22.95
C ASP A 378 -20.77 -6.05 -24.42
N ILE A 379 -19.75 -6.76 -24.87
CA ILE A 379 -19.56 -7.15 -26.28
C ILE A 379 -19.89 -8.64 -26.43
N PRO A 380 -20.76 -9.04 -27.39
CA PRO A 380 -21.05 -10.43 -27.62
C PRO A 380 -19.90 -11.18 -28.31
N GLY A 381 -19.89 -12.50 -28.19
CA GLY A 381 -18.95 -13.41 -28.85
C GLY A 381 -17.88 -13.94 -27.86
N GLU A 382 -16.80 -14.53 -28.45
CA GLU A 382 -15.71 -15.07 -27.61
C GLU A 382 -14.98 -13.99 -26.82
N ALA A 383 -14.64 -14.32 -25.60
CA ALA A 383 -13.89 -13.45 -24.72
C ALA A 383 -12.49 -13.17 -25.29
N LYS A 384 -12.18 -11.89 -25.53
CA LYS A 384 -10.89 -11.43 -26.03
C LYS A 384 -10.22 -10.50 -25.02
N TRP A 385 -8.91 -10.70 -24.92
CA TRP A 385 -8.08 -9.82 -24.07
C TRP A 385 -7.50 -8.65 -24.84
#